data_79135160e9a1fedceea1d1c29cf9c9e5
#
_entry.id   79135160e9a1fedceea1d1c29cf9c9e5
#
_cell.length_a   1.000
_cell.length_b   1.000
_cell.length_c   1.000
_cell.angle_alpha   90.00
_cell.angle_beta   90.00
_cell.angle_gamma   90.00
#
_symmetry.space_group_name_H-M   'P 1'
#
loop_
_entity.id
_entity.type
_entity.pdbx_description
1 polymer ?
#
loop_
_entity_poly.entity_id
_entity_poly.type
_entity_poly.pdbx_seq_one_letter_code
_entity_poly.pdbx_strand_id
1 'polypeptide(L)'
;MARGLTFERAVIRECTGTAGATFVALFAILLTTQLIRLLSQAAGGKLVSEAVVALLGFGALTHLPILLSLTVFIAVLMTISRSYRDSEMSVWFSSGLPLTAWLKPILKFSAPLVVAIAVLSLLLSPWAQSKSTEYRQRMDTRDDVARVSPGAFKESASGERVFFVEAASGESATSEEGSVRNIFISSMQHGRLGVMMSTHGYTESLPNGDRFVVLVNGRRYEGTPGSPEYRVMEFERYAVRIETKEARGIEQTTKSLPTWTLLQGSSNAGKGEILWRIGLPLAALNLALLAIPLGFVNPRAGRTNNLVLALLTYMFYSNLVSVCQAWVAQGKLRFEVGWWLVHVVMFVVLILLFFKRLSAFTWARLRR
;
A
#
# COMPACT_ATOMS: atom_id res chain seq x y z
N MET A 1 30.73 33.78 -14.47
CA MET A 1 29.30 33.44 -14.32
C MET A 1 28.79 32.39 -15.34
N ALA A 2 29.15 32.44 -16.63
CA ALA A 2 28.63 31.51 -17.64
C ALA A 2 28.97 30.02 -17.42
N ARG A 3 30.18 29.69 -16.91
CA ARG A 3 30.61 28.29 -16.65
C ARG A 3 29.82 27.57 -15.61
N GLY A 4 29.34 28.27 -14.55
CA GLY A 4 28.50 27.67 -13.51
C GLY A 4 27.10 27.29 -14.01
N LEU A 5 26.53 28.06 -14.94
CA LEU A 5 25.20 27.80 -15.50
C LEU A 5 25.18 26.58 -16.44
N THR A 6 26.28 26.34 -17.19
CA THR A 6 26.38 25.14 -18.04
C THR A 6 26.53 23.86 -17.25
N PHE A 7 27.34 23.88 -16.16
CA PHE A 7 27.48 22.76 -15.23
C PHE A 7 26.16 22.41 -14.55
N GLU A 8 25.47 23.39 -13.92
CA GLU A 8 24.18 23.16 -13.26
C GLU A 8 23.15 22.56 -14.23
N ARG A 9 23.03 23.11 -15.45
CA ARG A 9 22.08 22.60 -16.46
C ARG A 9 22.43 21.19 -16.93
N ALA A 10 23.71 20.87 -17.11
CA ALA A 10 24.15 19.54 -17.49
C ALA A 10 23.78 18.50 -16.43
N VAL A 11 24.10 18.77 -15.15
CA VAL A 11 23.77 17.87 -14.03
C VAL A 11 22.26 17.69 -13.90
N ILE A 12 21.47 18.76 -13.92
CA ILE A 12 20.01 18.67 -13.77
C ILE A 12 19.42 17.87 -14.94
N ARG A 13 19.82 18.12 -16.18
CA ARG A 13 19.33 17.38 -17.35
C ARG A 13 19.62 15.90 -17.25
N GLU A 14 20.82 15.55 -16.80
CA GLU A 14 21.22 14.15 -16.63
C GLU A 14 20.48 13.46 -15.50
N CYS A 15 20.38 14.11 -14.34
CA CYS A 15 19.56 13.60 -13.22
C CYS A 15 18.11 13.38 -13.64
N THR A 16 17.53 14.32 -14.42
CA THR A 16 16.14 14.21 -14.90
C THR A 16 15.96 13.03 -15.86
N GLY A 17 16.89 12.85 -16.81
CA GLY A 17 16.85 11.70 -17.73
C GLY A 17 16.98 10.37 -17.01
N THR A 18 17.94 10.27 -16.07
CA THR A 18 18.15 9.08 -15.25
C THR A 18 16.95 8.81 -14.32
N ALA A 19 16.36 9.87 -13.73
CA ALA A 19 15.17 9.75 -12.90
C ALA A 19 13.98 9.23 -13.70
N GLY A 20 13.76 9.76 -14.93
CA GLY A 20 12.69 9.28 -15.80
C GLY A 20 12.82 7.79 -16.12
N ALA A 21 14.00 7.35 -16.53
CA ALA A 21 14.26 5.94 -16.84
C ALA A 21 14.09 5.04 -15.60
N THR A 22 14.64 5.46 -14.46
CA THR A 22 14.53 4.73 -13.17
C THR A 22 13.09 4.66 -12.71
N PHE A 23 12.35 5.77 -12.79
CA PHE A 23 10.95 5.83 -12.40
C PHE A 23 10.10 4.86 -13.22
N VAL A 24 10.24 4.88 -14.55
CA VAL A 24 9.48 3.98 -15.43
C VAL A 24 9.77 2.52 -15.10
N ALA A 25 11.03 2.15 -14.89
CA ALA A 25 11.41 0.78 -14.54
C ALA A 25 10.81 0.35 -13.20
N LEU A 26 10.96 1.16 -12.16
CA LEU A 26 10.44 0.86 -10.82
C LEU A 26 8.91 0.86 -10.79
N PHE A 27 8.28 1.78 -11.52
CA PHE A 27 6.82 1.86 -11.61
C PHE A 27 6.22 0.66 -12.34
N ALA A 28 6.87 0.20 -13.42
CA ALA A 28 6.46 -1.03 -14.11
C ALA A 28 6.54 -2.25 -13.18
N ILE A 29 7.62 -2.39 -12.39
CA ILE A 29 7.75 -3.46 -11.40
C ILE A 29 6.65 -3.36 -10.34
N LEU A 30 6.38 -2.15 -9.82
CA LEU A 30 5.32 -1.92 -8.86
C LEU A 30 3.96 -2.33 -9.42
N LEU A 31 3.60 -1.86 -10.61
CA LEU A 31 2.31 -2.17 -11.24
C LEU A 31 2.16 -3.67 -11.48
N THR A 32 3.20 -4.33 -12.00
CA THR A 32 3.18 -5.77 -12.27
C THR A 32 2.98 -6.57 -10.98
N THR A 33 3.73 -6.25 -9.92
CA THR A 33 3.61 -6.95 -8.64
C THR A 33 2.25 -6.73 -7.97
N GLN A 34 1.70 -5.52 -8.05
CA GLN A 34 0.36 -5.21 -7.54
C GLN A 34 -0.74 -5.90 -8.38
N LEU A 35 -0.59 -5.91 -9.69
CA LEU A 35 -1.53 -6.57 -10.60
C LEU A 35 -1.58 -8.09 -10.31
N ILE A 36 -0.43 -8.77 -10.21
CA ILE A 36 -0.35 -10.19 -9.87
C ILE A 36 -1.03 -10.46 -8.53
N ARG A 37 -0.78 -9.63 -7.51
CA ARG A 37 -1.40 -9.76 -6.19
C ARG A 37 -2.92 -9.63 -6.25
N LEU A 38 -3.44 -8.63 -6.99
CA LEU A 38 -4.87 -8.40 -7.11
C LEU A 38 -5.56 -9.50 -7.93
N LEU A 39 -4.93 -9.96 -9.01
CA LEU A 39 -5.44 -11.09 -9.81
C LEU A 39 -5.46 -12.38 -9.00
N SER A 40 -4.44 -12.64 -8.18
CA SER A 40 -4.44 -13.80 -7.27
C SER A 40 -5.58 -13.72 -6.24
N GLN A 41 -5.90 -12.52 -5.72
CA GLN A 41 -7.06 -12.33 -4.83
C GLN A 41 -8.38 -12.52 -5.57
N ALA A 42 -8.48 -12.07 -6.82
CA ALA A 42 -9.67 -12.27 -7.65
C ALA A 42 -9.85 -13.76 -8.01
N ALA A 43 -8.81 -14.47 -8.41
CA ALA A 43 -8.85 -15.90 -8.70
C ALA A 43 -9.22 -16.74 -7.45
N GLY A 44 -8.81 -16.30 -6.27
CA GLY A 44 -9.20 -16.92 -4.99
C GLY A 44 -10.60 -16.52 -4.48
N GLY A 45 -11.40 -15.81 -5.28
CA GLY A 45 -12.75 -15.37 -4.91
C GLY A 45 -12.83 -14.32 -3.79
N LYS A 46 -11.69 -13.73 -3.41
CA LYS A 46 -11.61 -12.68 -2.37
C LYS A 46 -11.88 -11.28 -2.92
N LEU A 47 -11.92 -11.13 -4.23
CA LEU A 47 -12.08 -9.85 -4.90
C LEU A 47 -12.84 -10.06 -6.22
N VAL A 48 -13.77 -9.17 -6.53
CA VAL A 48 -14.45 -9.15 -7.83
C VAL A 48 -13.49 -8.65 -8.91
N SER A 49 -13.47 -9.32 -10.06
CA SER A 49 -12.55 -8.99 -11.16
C SER A 49 -12.64 -7.52 -11.62
N GLU A 50 -13.84 -6.93 -11.56
CA GLU A 50 -14.09 -5.52 -11.91
C GLU A 50 -13.38 -4.54 -10.97
N ALA A 51 -13.10 -4.94 -9.72
CA ALA A 51 -12.43 -4.10 -8.74
C ALA A 51 -10.91 -4.00 -8.96
N VAL A 52 -10.31 -4.91 -9.73
CA VAL A 52 -8.85 -5.01 -9.90
C VAL A 52 -8.26 -3.70 -10.42
N VAL A 53 -8.86 -3.11 -11.47
CA VAL A 53 -8.32 -1.88 -12.08
C VAL A 53 -8.37 -0.69 -11.12
N ALA A 54 -9.50 -0.50 -10.43
CA ALA A 54 -9.66 0.59 -9.48
C ALA A 54 -8.67 0.46 -8.29
N LEU A 55 -8.56 -0.76 -7.73
CA LEU A 55 -7.65 -1.04 -6.62
C LEU A 55 -6.18 -0.96 -7.02
N LEU A 56 -5.84 -1.29 -8.28
CA LEU A 56 -4.51 -1.09 -8.84
C LEU A 56 -4.15 0.40 -8.86
N GLY A 57 -5.06 1.26 -9.30
CA GLY A 57 -4.86 2.71 -9.30
C GLY A 57 -4.66 3.29 -7.90
N PHE A 58 -5.51 2.92 -6.93
CA PHE A 58 -5.34 3.34 -5.54
C PHE A 58 -4.05 2.81 -4.91
N GLY A 59 -3.69 1.56 -5.21
CA GLY A 59 -2.44 0.95 -4.76
C GLY A 59 -1.21 1.66 -5.33
N ALA A 60 -1.22 2.00 -6.61
CA ALA A 60 -0.15 2.77 -7.25
C ALA A 60 0.05 4.13 -6.56
N LEU A 61 -1.04 4.90 -6.36
CA LEU A 61 -0.99 6.20 -5.67
C LEU A 61 -0.44 6.09 -4.24
N THR A 62 -0.81 5.03 -3.52
CA THR A 62 -0.35 4.80 -2.15
C THR A 62 1.15 4.58 -2.06
N HIS A 63 1.73 3.87 -3.03
CA HIS A 63 3.16 3.54 -3.02
C HIS A 63 4.03 4.56 -3.78
N LEU A 64 3.41 5.49 -4.50
CA LEU A 64 4.12 6.47 -5.32
C LEU A 64 5.14 7.33 -4.55
N PRO A 65 4.87 7.80 -3.30
CA PRO A 65 5.85 8.59 -2.54
C PRO A 65 7.15 7.82 -2.27
N ILE A 66 7.04 6.54 -1.90
CA ILE A 66 8.18 5.65 -1.63
C ILE A 66 8.98 5.44 -2.91
N LEU A 67 8.29 5.19 -4.01
CA LEU A 67 8.89 4.95 -5.32
C LEU A 67 9.64 6.19 -5.81
N LEU A 68 9.05 7.39 -5.69
CA LEU A 68 9.71 8.64 -6.06
C LEU A 68 10.93 8.92 -5.19
N SER A 69 10.87 8.65 -3.88
CA SER A 69 12.01 8.80 -2.97
C SER A 69 13.19 7.93 -3.40
N LEU A 70 12.94 6.67 -3.74
CA LEU A 70 13.94 5.75 -4.26
C LEU A 70 14.47 6.20 -5.63
N THR A 71 13.59 6.69 -6.50
CA THR A 71 13.94 7.21 -7.83
C THR A 71 14.91 8.38 -7.73
N VAL A 72 14.62 9.37 -6.87
CA VAL A 72 15.49 10.53 -6.66
C VAL A 72 16.88 10.08 -6.21
N PHE A 73 16.94 9.19 -5.24
CA PHE A 73 18.21 8.68 -4.71
C PHE A 73 19.02 7.95 -5.78
N ILE A 74 18.41 6.98 -6.48
CA ILE A 74 19.09 6.23 -7.53
C ILE A 74 19.54 7.16 -8.67
N ALA A 75 18.71 8.10 -9.09
CA ALA A 75 19.02 9.01 -10.17
C ALA A 75 20.27 9.84 -9.85
N VAL A 76 20.32 10.46 -8.67
CA VAL A 76 21.48 11.26 -8.25
C VAL A 76 22.72 10.37 -8.11
N LEU A 77 22.59 9.21 -7.46
CA LEU A 77 23.71 8.29 -7.27
C LEU A 77 24.30 7.82 -8.61
N MET A 78 23.44 7.40 -9.53
CA MET A 78 23.86 6.90 -10.85
C MET A 78 24.52 8.00 -11.69
N THR A 79 23.97 9.22 -11.67
CA THR A 79 24.55 10.38 -12.36
C THR A 79 25.96 10.68 -11.84
N ILE A 80 26.12 10.75 -10.53
CA ILE A 80 27.44 11.01 -9.92
C ILE A 80 28.40 9.86 -10.18
N SER A 81 27.94 8.62 -10.02
CA SER A 81 28.78 7.43 -10.27
C SER A 81 29.25 7.36 -11.74
N ARG A 82 28.39 7.76 -12.68
CA ARG A 82 28.76 7.87 -14.09
C ARG A 82 29.86 8.93 -14.29
N SER A 83 29.67 10.14 -13.74
CA SER A 83 30.65 11.22 -13.86
C SER A 83 32.03 10.84 -13.28
N TYR A 84 32.07 10.03 -12.22
CA TYR A 84 33.34 9.48 -11.68
C TYR A 84 33.96 8.46 -12.63
N ARG A 85 33.18 7.54 -13.17
CA ARG A 85 33.65 6.48 -14.04
C ARG A 85 34.15 7.01 -15.38
N ASP A 86 33.44 7.95 -15.96
CA ASP A 86 33.76 8.57 -17.25
C ASP A 86 34.84 9.65 -17.09
N SER A 87 35.46 9.76 -15.90
CA SER A 87 36.53 10.73 -15.54
C SER A 87 36.11 12.20 -15.66
N GLU A 88 34.83 12.49 -15.85
CA GLU A 88 34.31 13.88 -15.90
C GLU A 88 34.57 14.62 -14.58
N MET A 89 34.54 13.91 -13.44
CA MET A 89 34.86 14.51 -12.13
C MET A 89 36.27 15.07 -12.07
N SER A 90 37.25 14.44 -12.74
CA SER A 90 38.64 14.93 -12.79
C SER A 90 38.70 16.25 -13.53
N VAL A 91 37.91 16.40 -14.61
CA VAL A 91 37.84 17.66 -15.42
C VAL A 91 37.19 18.76 -14.55
N TRP A 92 36.11 18.44 -13.83
CA TRP A 92 35.44 19.43 -12.96
C TRP A 92 36.35 19.89 -11.82
N PHE A 93 37.08 18.98 -11.18
CA PHE A 93 38.00 19.32 -10.12
C PHE A 93 39.22 20.12 -10.61
N SER A 94 39.76 19.78 -11.77
CA SER A 94 40.86 20.56 -12.40
C SER A 94 40.42 21.96 -12.82
N SER A 95 39.16 22.17 -13.15
CA SER A 95 38.56 23.47 -13.42
C SER A 95 38.21 24.29 -12.18
N GLY A 96 38.54 23.78 -10.96
CA GLY A 96 38.33 24.47 -9.69
C GLY A 96 36.96 24.28 -9.07
N LEU A 97 36.11 23.40 -9.58
CA LEU A 97 34.79 23.08 -8.99
C LEU A 97 34.95 22.03 -7.88
N PRO A 98 34.70 22.35 -6.59
CA PRO A 98 34.79 21.39 -5.49
C PRO A 98 33.61 20.44 -5.50
N LEU A 99 33.69 19.31 -4.75
CA LEU A 99 32.59 18.37 -4.58
C LEU A 99 31.32 19.03 -4.03
N THR A 100 31.47 20.06 -3.20
CA THR A 100 30.36 20.85 -2.64
C THR A 100 29.58 21.63 -3.70
N ALA A 101 30.17 21.90 -4.88
CA ALA A 101 29.47 22.56 -5.99
C ALA A 101 28.29 21.72 -6.53
N TRP A 102 28.31 20.38 -6.32
CA TRP A 102 27.24 19.47 -6.69
C TRP A 102 25.98 19.62 -5.83
N LEU A 103 26.09 20.16 -4.62
CA LEU A 103 24.94 20.37 -3.73
C LEU A 103 23.86 21.23 -4.39
N LYS A 104 24.24 22.32 -5.02
CA LYS A 104 23.30 23.28 -5.60
C LYS A 104 22.44 22.68 -6.75
N PRO A 105 23.02 22.06 -7.80
CA PRO A 105 22.21 21.45 -8.85
C PRO A 105 21.39 20.27 -8.35
N ILE A 106 21.90 19.46 -7.41
CA ILE A 106 21.14 18.33 -6.85
C ILE A 106 19.98 18.82 -6.00
N LEU A 107 20.15 19.86 -5.18
CA LEU A 107 19.05 20.47 -4.45
C LEU A 107 17.99 21.07 -5.40
N LYS A 108 18.40 21.75 -6.48
CA LYS A 108 17.47 22.27 -7.48
C LYS A 108 16.68 21.17 -8.19
N PHE A 109 17.32 20.04 -8.47
CA PHE A 109 16.67 18.87 -9.05
C PHE A 109 15.74 18.17 -8.07
N SER A 110 16.20 17.93 -6.83
CA SER A 110 15.46 17.15 -5.84
C SER A 110 14.33 17.94 -5.18
N ALA A 111 14.45 19.25 -5.00
CA ALA A 111 13.45 20.07 -4.30
C ALA A 111 12.02 19.92 -4.85
N PRO A 112 11.74 20.05 -6.16
CA PRO A 112 10.40 19.86 -6.67
C PRO A 112 9.87 18.43 -6.46
N LEU A 113 10.75 17.42 -6.54
CA LEU A 113 10.38 16.02 -6.30
C LEU A 113 10.11 15.76 -4.81
N VAL A 114 10.88 16.36 -3.91
CA VAL A 114 10.65 16.28 -2.45
C VAL A 114 9.31 16.93 -2.09
N VAL A 115 8.98 18.08 -2.69
CA VAL A 115 7.66 18.72 -2.53
C VAL A 115 6.54 17.80 -3.05
N ALA A 116 6.73 17.19 -4.22
CA ALA A 116 5.78 16.23 -4.75
C ALA A 116 5.60 15.01 -3.83
N ILE A 117 6.70 14.46 -3.28
CA ILE A 117 6.68 13.38 -2.29
C ILE A 117 5.90 13.81 -1.03
N ALA A 118 6.10 15.05 -0.55
CA ALA A 118 5.38 15.56 0.61
C ALA A 118 3.87 15.66 0.34
N VAL A 119 3.46 16.21 -0.80
CA VAL A 119 2.05 16.29 -1.20
C VAL A 119 1.44 14.89 -1.33
N LEU A 120 2.13 13.97 -1.99
CA LEU A 120 1.70 12.60 -2.15
C LEU A 120 1.56 11.89 -0.80
N SER A 121 2.55 12.02 0.08
CA SER A 121 2.57 11.33 1.38
C SER A 121 1.54 11.89 2.37
N LEU A 122 1.36 13.22 2.41
CA LEU A 122 0.49 13.89 3.37
C LEU A 122 -0.98 13.93 2.94
N LEU A 123 -1.26 13.97 1.63
CA LEU A 123 -2.61 14.18 1.10
C LEU A 123 -3.10 13.00 0.24
N LEU A 124 -2.39 12.67 -0.83
CA LEU A 124 -2.89 11.70 -1.83
C LEU A 124 -2.86 10.25 -1.33
N SER A 125 -1.80 9.85 -0.65
CA SER A 125 -1.66 8.47 -0.15
C SER A 125 -2.74 8.10 0.86
N PRO A 126 -3.02 8.90 1.92
CA PRO A 126 -4.14 8.62 2.84
C PRO A 126 -5.50 8.66 2.16
N TRP A 127 -5.72 9.58 1.21
CA TRP A 127 -6.95 9.63 0.43
C TRP A 127 -7.12 8.35 -0.43
N ALA A 128 -6.08 7.91 -1.12
CA ALA A 128 -6.12 6.69 -1.92
C ALA A 128 -6.36 5.44 -1.06
N GLN A 129 -5.76 5.37 0.13
CA GLN A 129 -5.99 4.30 1.11
C GLN A 129 -7.44 4.29 1.59
N SER A 130 -8.00 5.46 1.96
CA SER A 130 -9.39 5.58 2.37
C SER A 130 -10.34 5.11 1.28
N LYS A 131 -10.11 5.58 0.03
CA LYS A 131 -10.94 5.17 -1.12
C LYS A 131 -10.78 3.69 -1.47
N SER A 132 -9.59 3.12 -1.35
CA SER A 132 -9.37 1.69 -1.54
C SER A 132 -10.15 0.86 -0.52
N THR A 133 -10.15 1.27 0.75
CA THR A 133 -10.88 0.57 1.82
C THR A 133 -12.39 0.70 1.61
N GLU A 134 -12.90 1.90 1.32
CA GLU A 134 -14.31 2.15 1.01
C GLU A 134 -14.77 1.30 -0.20
N TYR A 135 -13.95 1.25 -1.26
CA TYR A 135 -14.27 0.50 -2.46
C TYR A 135 -14.33 -1.02 -2.18
N ARG A 136 -13.40 -1.56 -1.41
CA ARG A 136 -13.41 -2.97 -0.98
C ARG A 136 -14.68 -3.30 -0.18
N GLN A 137 -15.03 -2.46 0.79
CA GLN A 137 -16.24 -2.68 1.59
C GLN A 137 -17.52 -2.63 0.78
N ARG A 138 -17.63 -1.68 -0.16
CA ARG A 138 -18.79 -1.63 -1.07
C ARG A 138 -18.91 -2.89 -1.92
N MET A 139 -17.79 -3.47 -2.34
CA MET A 139 -17.80 -4.72 -3.10
C MET A 139 -18.14 -5.91 -2.21
N ASP A 140 -17.59 -6.00 -1.00
CA ASP A 140 -17.92 -7.05 -0.05
C ASP A 140 -19.42 -7.05 0.30
N THR A 141 -20.00 -5.85 0.49
CA THR A 141 -21.45 -5.73 0.79
C THR A 141 -22.32 -6.09 -0.41
N ARG A 142 -21.91 -5.77 -1.64
CA ARG A 142 -22.64 -6.17 -2.86
C ARG A 142 -22.55 -7.68 -3.09
N ASP A 143 -21.41 -8.26 -2.80
CA ASP A 143 -21.13 -9.68 -3.04
C ASP A 143 -21.98 -10.62 -2.16
N ASP A 144 -22.28 -10.21 -0.91
CA ASP A 144 -23.13 -11.03 -0.02
C ASP A 144 -24.57 -11.12 -0.53
N VAL A 145 -25.04 -10.13 -1.29
CA VAL A 145 -26.39 -10.16 -1.91
C VAL A 145 -26.37 -10.81 -3.29
N ALA A 146 -25.31 -10.61 -4.08
CA ALA A 146 -25.16 -11.14 -5.43
C ALA A 146 -24.59 -12.57 -5.49
N ARG A 147 -24.08 -13.09 -4.38
CA ARG A 147 -23.50 -14.46 -4.29
C ARG A 147 -24.54 -15.57 -4.34
N VAL A 148 -25.81 -15.26 -4.24
CA VAL A 148 -26.87 -16.22 -4.51
C VAL A 148 -27.05 -16.34 -6.03
N SER A 149 -26.00 -16.81 -6.75
CA SER A 149 -26.17 -17.20 -8.17
C SER A 149 -27.10 -18.41 -8.19
N PRO A 150 -28.27 -18.32 -8.82
CA PRO A 150 -29.17 -19.43 -8.89
C PRO A 150 -28.52 -20.65 -9.58
N GLY A 151 -28.80 -21.86 -9.09
CA GLY A 151 -28.29 -23.10 -9.66
C GLY A 151 -26.88 -23.54 -9.19
N ALA A 152 -26.27 -22.87 -8.20
CA ALA A 152 -24.98 -23.28 -7.67
C ALA A 152 -24.99 -23.38 -6.13
N PHE A 153 -24.31 -24.38 -5.56
CA PHE A 153 -24.05 -24.44 -4.13
C PHE A 153 -23.03 -23.37 -3.75
N LYS A 154 -23.35 -22.56 -2.77
CA LYS A 154 -22.47 -21.50 -2.24
C LYS A 154 -22.25 -21.69 -0.76
N GLU A 155 -21.01 -21.61 -0.35
CA GLU A 155 -20.60 -21.67 1.05
C GLU A 155 -20.58 -20.25 1.64
N SER A 156 -21.09 -20.12 2.87
CA SER A 156 -21.02 -18.87 3.66
C SER A 156 -19.55 -18.47 3.89
N ALA A 157 -19.29 -17.19 4.05
CA ALA A 157 -17.96 -16.66 4.37
C ALA A 157 -17.37 -17.24 5.69
N SER A 158 -18.19 -17.78 6.60
CA SER A 158 -17.77 -18.49 7.81
C SER A 158 -17.48 -19.99 7.59
N GLY A 159 -17.78 -20.56 6.42
CA GLY A 159 -17.65 -22.00 6.14
C GLY A 159 -18.70 -22.88 6.85
N GLU A 160 -19.56 -22.29 7.67
CA GLU A 160 -20.53 -23.04 8.51
C GLU A 160 -21.87 -23.33 7.84
N ARG A 161 -22.14 -22.66 6.70
CA ARG A 161 -23.41 -22.77 5.99
C ARG A 161 -23.20 -22.92 4.49
N VAL A 162 -23.98 -23.79 3.89
CA VAL A 162 -24.04 -23.98 2.44
C VAL A 162 -25.45 -23.61 1.96
N PHE A 163 -25.55 -22.76 0.95
CA PHE A 163 -26.80 -22.32 0.36
C PHE A 163 -26.91 -22.84 -1.05
N PHE A 164 -28.10 -23.27 -1.44
CA PHE A 164 -28.46 -23.51 -2.83
C PHE A 164 -29.82 -22.86 -3.09
N VAL A 165 -29.91 -22.19 -4.24
CA VAL A 165 -31.14 -21.56 -4.68
C VAL A 165 -31.34 -21.90 -6.16
N GLU A 166 -32.52 -22.34 -6.54
CA GLU A 166 -32.85 -22.64 -7.93
C GLU A 166 -33.14 -21.35 -8.71
N ALA A 167 -32.68 -21.32 -9.97
CA ALA A 167 -33.01 -20.21 -10.88
C ALA A 167 -34.50 -20.14 -11.13
N ALA A 168 -35.09 -18.98 -10.97
CA ALA A 168 -36.46 -18.76 -11.46
C ALA A 168 -36.48 -18.83 -12.98
N SER A 169 -36.80 -19.99 -13.53
CA SER A 169 -37.02 -20.18 -14.98
C SER A 169 -38.46 -19.81 -15.29
N GLY A 170 -38.70 -18.77 -16.09
CA GLY A 170 -39.95 -18.50 -16.76
C GLY A 170 -40.77 -17.29 -16.28
N GLU A 171 -41.25 -16.59 -17.20
CA GLU A 171 -42.35 -15.61 -17.43
C GLU A 171 -43.14 -14.96 -16.24
N SER A 172 -42.77 -15.13 -15.00
CA SER A 172 -43.46 -14.49 -13.85
C SER A 172 -42.56 -13.50 -13.13
N ALA A 173 -41.80 -12.69 -13.89
CA ALA A 173 -40.97 -11.59 -13.36
C ALA A 173 -41.79 -10.34 -12.92
N THR A 174 -43.08 -10.51 -12.66
CA THR A 174 -43.95 -9.40 -12.25
C THR A 174 -44.54 -9.61 -10.86
N SER A 175 -43.72 -9.91 -9.86
CA SER A 175 -44.12 -9.63 -8.46
C SER A 175 -42.98 -9.86 -7.49
N GLU A 176 -42.59 -8.81 -6.85
CA GLU A 176 -41.67 -8.68 -5.70
C GLU A 176 -40.20 -8.95 -5.99
N GLU A 177 -39.43 -7.90 -6.02
CA GLU A 177 -37.95 -7.90 -6.06
C GLU A 177 -37.39 -8.83 -4.97
N GLY A 178 -36.76 -9.95 -5.39
CA GLY A 178 -36.02 -10.84 -4.52
C GLY A 178 -36.65 -12.15 -4.12
N SER A 179 -37.77 -12.63 -4.79
CA SER A 179 -38.29 -13.95 -4.50
C SER A 179 -37.52 -15.06 -5.23
N VAL A 180 -37.17 -16.13 -4.51
CA VAL A 180 -36.42 -17.29 -5.01
C VAL A 180 -37.19 -18.58 -4.70
N ARG A 181 -36.99 -19.62 -5.55
CA ARG A 181 -37.63 -20.93 -5.40
C ARG A 181 -36.65 -22.02 -5.02
N ASN A 182 -37.16 -23.09 -4.42
CA ASN A 182 -36.41 -24.29 -4.04
C ASN A 182 -35.09 -23.98 -3.33
N ILE A 183 -35.23 -23.48 -2.12
CA ILE A 183 -34.11 -23.10 -1.28
C ILE A 183 -33.65 -24.29 -0.45
N PHE A 184 -32.37 -24.58 -0.49
CA PHE A 184 -31.71 -25.54 0.38
C PHE A 184 -30.63 -24.82 1.20
N ILE A 185 -30.66 -25.02 2.50
CA ILE A 185 -29.67 -24.47 3.43
C ILE A 185 -29.16 -25.59 4.30
N SER A 186 -27.87 -25.87 4.27
CA SER A 186 -27.18 -26.74 5.21
C SER A 186 -26.34 -25.92 6.17
N SER A 187 -26.42 -26.15 7.46
CA SER A 187 -25.65 -25.46 8.48
C SER A 187 -25.13 -26.42 9.54
N MET A 188 -23.87 -26.24 9.96
CA MET A 188 -23.27 -26.95 11.07
C MET A 188 -23.16 -25.99 12.25
N GLN A 189 -23.96 -26.17 13.30
CA GLN A 189 -23.95 -25.32 14.50
C GLN A 189 -23.83 -26.18 15.75
N HIS A 190 -22.88 -25.89 16.62
CA HIS A 190 -22.65 -26.61 17.88
C HIS A 190 -22.54 -28.14 17.72
N GLY A 191 -21.92 -28.60 16.62
CA GLY A 191 -21.78 -30.02 16.30
C GLY A 191 -23.05 -30.71 15.78
N ARG A 192 -24.12 -29.94 15.52
CA ARG A 192 -25.38 -30.44 14.94
C ARG A 192 -25.52 -29.99 13.50
N LEU A 193 -25.87 -30.91 12.63
CA LEU A 193 -26.20 -30.66 11.24
C LEU A 193 -27.67 -30.24 11.14
N GLY A 194 -27.91 -29.04 10.66
CA GLY A 194 -29.24 -28.52 10.33
C GLY A 194 -29.41 -28.43 8.82
N VAL A 195 -30.39 -29.10 8.25
CA VAL A 195 -30.74 -29.00 6.83
C VAL A 195 -32.14 -28.40 6.73
N MET A 196 -32.27 -27.32 5.96
CA MET A 196 -33.55 -26.66 5.68
C MET A 196 -33.86 -26.71 4.22
N MET A 197 -35.11 -27.05 3.88
CA MET A 197 -35.66 -27.03 2.52
C MET A 197 -36.93 -26.19 2.52
N SER A 198 -37.08 -25.32 1.54
CA SER A 198 -38.27 -24.49 1.38
C SER A 198 -38.62 -24.33 -0.11
N THR A 199 -39.91 -24.28 -0.42
CA THR A 199 -40.40 -24.11 -1.78
C THR A 199 -40.22 -22.68 -2.28
N HIS A 200 -40.34 -21.70 -1.40
CA HIS A 200 -40.20 -20.27 -1.71
C HIS A 200 -39.47 -19.53 -0.58
N GLY A 201 -38.79 -18.45 -0.96
CA GLY A 201 -38.24 -17.52 0.01
C GLY A 201 -38.08 -16.14 -0.61
N TYR A 202 -38.07 -15.14 0.26
CA TYR A 202 -37.84 -13.74 -0.11
C TYR A 202 -37.01 -13.05 0.96
N THR A 203 -36.38 -11.94 0.59
CA THR A 203 -35.60 -11.14 1.51
C THR A 203 -36.46 -10.01 2.07
N GLU A 204 -36.56 -9.93 3.39
CA GLU A 204 -37.25 -8.86 4.12
C GLU A 204 -36.23 -8.02 4.88
N SER A 205 -36.30 -6.70 4.70
CA SER A 205 -35.44 -5.73 5.41
C SER A 205 -36.29 -5.00 6.43
N LEU A 206 -35.89 -5.07 7.70
CA LEU A 206 -36.56 -4.34 8.78
C LEU A 206 -36.05 -2.89 8.86
N PRO A 207 -36.84 -1.96 9.44
CA PRO A 207 -36.45 -0.56 9.59
C PRO A 207 -35.18 -0.34 10.43
N ASN A 208 -34.79 -1.30 11.25
CA ASN A 208 -33.54 -1.29 12.03
C ASN A 208 -32.30 -1.66 11.20
N GLY A 209 -32.45 -1.96 9.90
CA GLY A 209 -31.36 -2.36 9.02
C GLY A 209 -31.05 -3.86 9.02
N ASP A 210 -31.73 -4.66 9.85
CA ASP A 210 -31.60 -6.13 9.83
C ASP A 210 -32.27 -6.72 8.59
N ARG A 211 -31.61 -7.67 7.96
CA ARG A 211 -32.12 -8.39 6.78
C ARG A 211 -32.37 -9.85 7.14
N PHE A 212 -33.51 -10.34 6.71
CA PHE A 212 -33.93 -11.71 6.91
C PHE A 212 -34.24 -12.39 5.57
N VAL A 213 -33.84 -13.65 5.44
CA VAL A 213 -34.43 -14.54 4.44
C VAL A 213 -35.63 -15.20 5.09
N VAL A 214 -36.79 -14.92 4.56
CA VAL A 214 -38.03 -15.54 4.98
C VAL A 214 -38.28 -16.74 4.08
N LEU A 215 -38.27 -17.93 4.65
CA LEU A 215 -38.56 -19.18 3.99
C LEU A 215 -40.05 -19.52 4.20
N VAL A 216 -40.71 -19.92 3.17
CA VAL A 216 -42.17 -20.23 3.19
C VAL A 216 -42.39 -21.68 2.79
N ASN A 217 -43.21 -22.36 3.56
CA ASN A 217 -43.59 -23.78 3.35
C ASN A 217 -42.37 -24.68 3.24
N GLY A 218 -41.76 -25.03 4.39
CA GLY A 218 -40.54 -25.80 4.42
C GLY A 218 -40.44 -26.78 5.59
N ARG A 219 -39.33 -27.54 5.53
CA ARG A 219 -38.93 -28.49 6.56
C ARG A 219 -37.52 -28.24 7.02
N ARG A 220 -37.30 -28.37 8.33
CA ARG A 220 -35.98 -28.36 8.97
C ARG A 220 -35.68 -29.70 9.59
N TYR A 221 -34.58 -30.29 9.21
CA TYR A 221 -34.03 -31.50 9.81
C TYR A 221 -32.82 -31.11 10.66
N GLU A 222 -32.80 -31.52 11.93
CA GLU A 222 -31.70 -31.22 12.84
C GLU A 222 -31.26 -32.48 13.57
N GLY A 223 -29.99 -32.82 13.51
CA GLY A 223 -29.46 -34.02 14.18
C GLY A 223 -27.95 -33.97 14.33
N THR A 224 -27.42 -34.90 15.14
CA THR A 224 -25.97 -35.07 15.28
C THR A 224 -25.49 -36.06 14.22
N PRO A 225 -24.48 -35.73 13.43
CA PRO A 225 -23.93 -36.67 12.43
C PRO A 225 -23.51 -37.99 13.09
N GLY A 226 -23.96 -39.10 12.50
CA GLY A 226 -23.69 -40.45 13.04
C GLY A 226 -24.70 -40.97 14.10
N SER A 227 -25.67 -40.15 14.52
CA SER A 227 -26.76 -40.57 15.38
C SER A 227 -28.04 -40.84 14.54
N PRO A 228 -28.86 -41.84 14.86
CA PRO A 228 -30.14 -42.07 14.18
C PRO A 228 -31.24 -41.10 14.63
N GLU A 229 -30.99 -40.24 15.62
CA GLU A 229 -31.95 -39.29 16.13
C GLU A 229 -31.93 -37.99 15.37
N TYR A 230 -33.04 -37.73 14.65
CA TYR A 230 -33.27 -36.47 13.94
C TYR A 230 -34.57 -35.83 14.41
N ARG A 231 -34.50 -34.51 14.66
CA ARG A 231 -35.69 -33.68 14.88
C ARG A 231 -36.16 -33.14 13.54
N VAL A 232 -37.40 -33.34 13.17
CA VAL A 232 -38.03 -32.76 12.00
C VAL A 232 -38.99 -31.69 12.46
N MET A 233 -38.90 -30.50 11.83
CA MET A 233 -39.78 -29.37 12.08
C MET A 233 -40.36 -28.94 10.74
N GLU A 234 -41.69 -28.90 10.65
CA GLU A 234 -42.39 -28.29 9.51
C GLU A 234 -42.77 -26.86 9.89
N PHE A 235 -42.63 -25.96 8.94
CA PHE A 235 -42.93 -24.54 9.17
C PHE A 235 -43.65 -23.94 7.95
N GLU A 236 -44.64 -23.10 8.20
CA GLU A 236 -45.28 -22.29 7.18
C GLU A 236 -44.45 -21.07 6.85
N ARG A 237 -43.83 -20.44 7.85
CA ARG A 237 -42.93 -19.28 7.68
C ARG A 237 -41.74 -19.39 8.69
N TYR A 238 -40.55 -19.29 8.17
CA TYR A 238 -39.33 -19.33 8.99
C TYR A 238 -38.36 -18.24 8.53
N ALA A 239 -38.05 -17.31 9.43
CA ALA A 239 -37.13 -16.21 9.14
C ALA A 239 -35.73 -16.57 9.64
N VAL A 240 -34.78 -16.59 8.72
CA VAL A 240 -33.35 -16.72 9.02
C VAL A 240 -32.72 -15.36 8.91
N ARG A 241 -32.17 -14.86 10.02
CA ARG A 241 -31.39 -13.63 9.98
C ARG A 241 -30.19 -13.86 9.04
N ILE A 242 -30.12 -13.09 7.98
CA ILE A 242 -28.87 -12.94 7.26
C ILE A 242 -27.99 -12.18 8.24
N GLU A 243 -26.95 -12.81 8.77
CA GLU A 243 -25.89 -12.05 9.40
C GLU A 243 -25.39 -11.08 8.35
N THR A 244 -26.02 -9.92 8.29
CA THR A 244 -25.33 -8.75 7.80
C THR A 244 -24.16 -8.69 8.77
N LYS A 245 -22.96 -9.03 8.29
CA LYS A 245 -21.74 -8.62 8.99
C LYS A 245 -22.05 -7.16 9.26
N GLU A 246 -22.45 -6.84 10.52
CA GLU A 246 -22.64 -5.46 10.94
C GLU A 246 -21.53 -4.74 10.23
N ALA A 247 -21.87 -3.73 9.42
CA ALA A 247 -20.84 -2.95 8.76
C ALA A 247 -19.95 -2.56 9.94
N ARG A 248 -18.96 -3.42 10.24
CA ARG A 248 -17.97 -3.16 11.29
C ARG A 248 -17.53 -1.81 10.90
N GLY A 249 -18.00 -0.80 11.68
CA GLY A 249 -17.88 0.57 11.30
C GLY A 249 -16.48 0.71 10.79
N ILE A 250 -16.32 1.22 9.58
CA ILE A 250 -15.09 1.19 8.78
C ILE A 250 -13.94 1.24 9.78
N GLU A 251 -13.30 0.11 10.06
CA GLU A 251 -12.11 0.12 10.90
C GLU A 251 -11.09 0.89 10.09
N GLN A 252 -11.22 2.22 10.19
CA GLN A 252 -10.36 3.15 9.48
C GLN A 252 -8.97 2.91 10.06
N THR A 253 -8.20 2.12 9.35
CA THR A 253 -6.79 1.96 9.66
C THR A 253 -6.18 3.35 9.78
N THR A 254 -5.34 3.58 10.77
CA THR A 254 -4.65 4.86 10.98
C THR A 254 -4.05 5.44 9.71
N LYS A 255 -3.68 4.55 8.76
CA LYS A 255 -3.14 4.91 7.44
C LYS A 255 -4.16 5.55 6.49
N SER A 256 -5.46 5.27 6.64
CA SER A 256 -6.52 5.84 5.80
C SER A 256 -7.07 7.16 6.34
N LEU A 257 -6.73 7.53 7.57
CA LEU A 257 -7.17 8.79 8.17
C LEU A 257 -6.49 9.99 7.51
N PRO A 258 -7.22 11.09 7.25
CA PRO A 258 -6.64 12.33 6.77
C PRO A 258 -5.57 12.85 7.75
N THR A 259 -4.53 13.51 7.22
CA THR A 259 -3.42 13.98 8.05
C THR A 259 -3.85 14.98 9.12
N TRP A 260 -4.82 15.88 8.83
CA TRP A 260 -5.33 16.84 9.81
C TRP A 260 -6.07 16.16 10.98
N THR A 261 -6.77 15.06 10.73
CA THR A 261 -7.46 14.30 11.78
C THR A 261 -6.45 13.64 12.72
N LEU A 262 -5.33 13.15 12.15
CA LEU A 262 -4.24 12.59 12.95
C LEU A 262 -3.53 13.64 13.80
N LEU A 263 -3.38 14.88 13.30
CA LEU A 263 -2.76 15.99 14.04
C LEU A 263 -3.61 16.44 15.25
N GLN A 264 -4.94 16.32 15.16
CA GLN A 264 -5.85 16.61 16.25
C GLN A 264 -5.99 15.46 17.25
N GLY A 265 -5.63 14.25 16.83
CA GLY A 265 -5.72 13.05 17.64
C GLY A 265 -4.53 12.89 18.59
N SER A 266 -4.79 12.34 19.79
CA SER A 266 -3.76 12.07 20.81
C SER A 266 -3.19 10.63 20.75
N SER A 267 -3.69 9.78 19.83
CA SER A 267 -3.30 8.37 19.79
C SER A 267 -1.84 8.18 19.34
N ASN A 268 -1.11 7.29 20.01
CA ASN A 268 0.27 6.98 19.65
C ASN A 268 0.38 6.37 18.24
N ALA A 269 -0.60 5.59 17.83
CA ALA A 269 -0.67 5.04 16.48
C ALA A 269 -0.76 6.17 15.41
N GLY A 270 -1.58 7.21 15.68
CA GLY A 270 -1.69 8.40 14.82
C GLY A 270 -0.37 9.18 14.75
N LYS A 271 0.30 9.37 15.88
CA LYS A 271 1.61 10.01 15.95
C LYS A 271 2.68 9.24 15.16
N GLY A 272 2.68 7.91 15.24
CA GLY A 272 3.54 7.06 14.44
C GLY A 272 3.30 7.22 12.93
N GLU A 273 2.03 7.31 12.52
CA GLU A 273 1.68 7.52 11.10
C GLU A 273 2.11 8.91 10.60
N ILE A 274 1.95 9.98 11.40
CA ILE A 274 2.44 11.32 11.08
C ILE A 274 3.97 11.31 10.89
N LEU A 275 4.70 10.63 11.80
CA LEU A 275 6.15 10.47 11.69
C LEU A 275 6.53 9.85 10.34
N TRP A 276 5.84 8.80 9.91
CA TRP A 276 6.09 8.17 8.62
C TRP A 276 5.84 9.12 7.44
N ARG A 277 4.71 9.84 7.47
CA ARG A 277 4.33 10.76 6.38
C ARG A 277 5.29 11.93 6.21
N ILE A 278 5.76 12.51 7.31
CA ILE A 278 6.76 13.60 7.32
C ILE A 278 8.16 13.03 7.05
N GLY A 279 8.45 11.84 7.56
CA GLY A 279 9.73 11.19 7.39
C GLY A 279 10.09 10.87 5.95
N LEU A 280 9.12 10.54 5.09
CA LEU A 280 9.37 10.23 3.68
C LEU A 280 10.02 11.37 2.89
N PRO A 281 9.48 12.61 2.85
CA PRO A 281 10.13 13.71 2.15
C PRO A 281 11.47 14.11 2.75
N LEU A 282 11.63 14.03 4.09
CA LEU A 282 12.91 14.29 4.75
C LEU A 282 13.96 13.23 4.40
N ALA A 283 13.54 11.97 4.36
CA ALA A 283 14.41 10.88 3.93
C ALA A 283 14.82 11.03 2.47
N ALA A 284 13.90 11.41 1.57
CA ALA A 284 14.20 11.65 0.18
C ALA A 284 15.25 12.74 -0.02
N LEU A 285 15.13 13.85 0.73
CA LEU A 285 16.11 14.94 0.70
C LEU A 285 17.49 14.48 1.22
N ASN A 286 17.53 13.84 2.37
CA ASN A 286 18.77 13.33 2.95
C ASN A 286 19.44 12.30 2.03
N LEU A 287 18.67 11.39 1.42
CA LEU A 287 19.18 10.41 0.50
C LEU A 287 19.75 11.06 -0.78
N ALA A 288 19.05 12.07 -1.33
CA ALA A 288 19.56 12.82 -2.49
C ALA A 288 20.94 13.45 -2.20
N LEU A 289 21.11 14.02 -1.00
CA LEU A 289 22.38 14.59 -0.58
C LEU A 289 23.42 13.51 -0.27
N LEU A 290 23.02 12.41 0.37
CA LEU A 290 23.87 11.27 0.70
C LEU A 290 24.42 10.57 -0.56
N ALA A 291 23.68 10.62 -1.66
CA ALA A 291 24.11 10.10 -2.95
C ALA A 291 25.41 10.77 -3.45
N ILE A 292 25.70 12.01 -3.04
CA ILE A 292 26.89 12.74 -3.48
C ILE A 292 28.18 12.04 -3.00
N PRO A 293 28.41 11.87 -1.70
CA PRO A 293 29.63 11.18 -1.21
C PRO A 293 29.60 9.67 -1.49
N LEU A 294 28.43 9.04 -1.60
CA LEU A 294 28.31 7.62 -1.94
C LEU A 294 28.54 7.32 -3.42
N GLY A 295 28.29 8.28 -4.30
CA GLY A 295 28.49 8.13 -5.74
C GLY A 295 29.94 7.99 -6.19
N PHE A 296 30.91 8.14 -5.26
CA PHE A 296 32.31 7.88 -5.55
C PHE A 296 32.53 6.39 -5.86
N VAL A 297 32.97 6.12 -7.06
CA VAL A 297 33.31 4.77 -7.54
C VAL A 297 34.78 4.72 -7.85
N ASN A 298 35.42 3.62 -7.48
CA ASN A 298 36.68 3.27 -8.10
C ASN A 298 36.40 2.86 -9.55
N PRO A 299 37.03 3.48 -10.57
CA PRO A 299 36.81 3.17 -11.99
C PRO A 299 37.01 1.69 -12.33
N ARG A 300 37.78 0.97 -11.51
CA ARG A 300 38.05 -0.46 -11.66
C ARG A 300 37.03 -1.36 -11.00
N ALA A 301 36.13 -0.84 -10.17
CA ALA A 301 35.05 -1.60 -9.55
C ALA A 301 33.82 -1.65 -10.46
N GLY A 302 33.20 -2.81 -10.56
CA GLY A 302 32.06 -3.06 -11.45
C GLY A 302 30.83 -2.18 -11.15
N ARG A 303 29.97 -2.01 -12.15
CA ARG A 303 28.75 -1.18 -12.13
C ARG A 303 27.75 -1.61 -11.05
N THR A 304 27.72 -2.89 -10.75
CA THR A 304 26.73 -3.53 -9.86
C THR A 304 26.90 -3.11 -8.39
N ASN A 305 28.13 -2.91 -7.93
CA ASN A 305 28.40 -2.59 -6.52
C ASN A 305 27.74 -1.30 -6.04
N ASN A 306 27.65 -0.29 -6.90
CA ASN A 306 27.02 0.98 -6.55
C ASN A 306 25.50 0.86 -6.42
N LEU A 307 24.89 0.07 -7.29
CA LEU A 307 23.45 -0.16 -7.26
C LEU A 307 23.06 -0.96 -6.01
N VAL A 308 23.86 -1.95 -5.65
CA VAL A 308 23.70 -2.72 -4.40
C VAL A 308 23.88 -1.81 -3.18
N LEU A 309 24.94 -0.98 -3.16
CA LEU A 309 25.16 -0.02 -2.08
C LEU A 309 23.98 0.98 -1.94
N ALA A 310 23.45 1.46 -3.06
CA ALA A 310 22.27 2.31 -3.08
C ALA A 310 21.07 1.64 -2.44
N LEU A 311 20.77 0.43 -2.89
CA LEU A 311 19.64 -0.33 -2.40
C LEU A 311 19.78 -0.60 -0.89
N LEU A 312 20.95 -1.04 -0.45
CA LEU A 312 21.24 -1.30 0.97
C LEU A 312 21.10 -0.02 1.82
N THR A 313 21.64 1.12 1.36
CA THR A 313 21.54 2.39 2.07
C THR A 313 20.08 2.83 2.18
N TYR A 314 19.31 2.73 1.09
CA TYR A 314 17.88 3.03 1.09
C TYR A 314 17.11 2.13 2.05
N MET A 315 17.32 0.81 1.97
CA MET A 315 16.67 -0.16 2.85
C MET A 315 17.01 0.07 4.32
N PHE A 316 18.28 0.34 4.63
CA PHE A 316 18.71 0.64 6.00
C PHE A 316 18.01 1.88 6.54
N TYR A 317 18.01 2.98 5.78
CA TYR A 317 17.33 4.20 6.18
C TYR A 317 15.83 4.01 6.35
N SER A 318 15.16 3.38 5.39
CA SER A 318 13.72 3.10 5.46
C SER A 318 13.35 2.22 6.66
N ASN A 319 14.18 1.21 6.96
CA ASN A 319 13.97 0.36 8.13
C ASN A 319 14.13 1.13 9.44
N LEU A 320 15.13 2.01 9.55
CA LEU A 320 15.28 2.87 10.74
C LEU A 320 14.06 3.77 10.96
N VAL A 321 13.53 4.39 9.88
CA VAL A 321 12.30 5.19 9.97
C VAL A 321 11.12 4.32 10.39
N SER A 322 10.98 3.11 9.83
CA SER A 322 9.91 2.17 10.18
C SER A 322 9.99 1.72 11.64
N VAL A 323 11.19 1.46 12.16
CA VAL A 323 11.40 1.09 13.57
C VAL A 323 11.01 2.26 14.49
N CYS A 324 11.45 3.49 14.19
CA CYS A 324 11.04 4.67 14.94
C CYS A 324 9.51 4.88 14.89
N GLN A 325 8.88 4.71 13.73
CA GLN A 325 7.43 4.73 13.58
C GLN A 325 6.75 3.72 14.52
N ALA A 326 7.22 2.47 14.52
CA ALA A 326 6.68 1.42 15.36
C ALA A 326 6.86 1.71 16.86
N TRP A 327 8.01 2.24 17.27
CA TRP A 327 8.26 2.60 18.67
C TRP A 327 7.39 3.77 19.13
N VAL A 328 7.16 4.77 18.28
CA VAL A 328 6.24 5.87 18.59
C VAL A 328 4.81 5.36 18.65
N ALA A 329 4.38 4.51 17.71
CA ALA A 329 3.05 3.92 17.71
C ALA A 329 2.78 3.04 18.93
N GLN A 330 3.82 2.39 19.47
CA GLN A 330 3.74 1.58 20.70
C GLN A 330 3.91 2.41 22.00
N GLY A 331 4.16 3.72 21.89
CA GLY A 331 4.42 4.59 23.05
C GLY A 331 5.79 4.41 23.71
N LYS A 332 6.69 3.60 23.12
CA LYS A 332 8.07 3.39 23.62
C LYS A 332 8.98 4.57 23.39
N LEU A 333 8.72 5.36 22.36
CA LEU A 333 9.46 6.55 22.00
C LEU A 333 8.50 7.74 21.91
N ARG A 334 8.88 8.89 22.48
CA ARG A 334 8.10 10.11 22.39
C ARG A 334 8.17 10.66 20.95
N PHE A 335 7.05 11.16 20.45
CA PHE A 335 6.96 11.72 19.10
C PHE A 335 7.95 12.87 18.87
N GLU A 336 8.12 13.76 19.88
CA GLU A 336 9.01 14.93 19.81
C GLU A 336 10.48 14.56 19.49
N VAL A 337 10.89 13.34 19.84
CA VAL A 337 12.24 12.82 19.53
C VAL A 337 12.22 11.97 18.26
N GLY A 338 11.21 11.13 18.12
CA GLY A 338 11.16 10.12 17.06
C GLY A 338 11.15 10.67 15.64
N TRP A 339 10.45 11.80 15.40
CA TRP A 339 10.27 12.34 14.06
C TRP A 339 11.56 12.86 13.40
N TRP A 340 12.52 13.33 14.16
CA TRP A 340 13.78 13.88 13.63
C TRP A 340 15.02 12.99 13.88
N LEU A 341 14.99 12.12 14.88
CA LEU A 341 16.15 11.35 15.36
C LEU A 341 16.88 10.63 14.23
N VAL A 342 16.17 9.84 13.44
CA VAL A 342 16.77 9.06 12.33
C VAL A 342 17.33 9.99 11.27
N HIS A 343 16.61 11.08 10.96
CA HIS A 343 17.04 12.03 9.94
C HIS A 343 18.31 12.77 10.33
N VAL A 344 18.47 13.14 11.61
CA VAL A 344 19.70 13.76 12.13
C VAL A 344 20.86 12.77 12.15
N VAL A 345 20.63 11.52 12.56
CA VAL A 345 21.68 10.48 12.51
C VAL A 345 22.17 10.31 11.07
N MET A 346 21.28 10.21 10.10
CA MET A 346 21.66 10.07 8.69
C MET A 346 22.31 11.35 8.13
N PHE A 347 21.92 12.51 8.61
CA PHE A 347 22.58 13.78 8.27
C PHE A 347 24.00 13.88 8.85
N VAL A 348 24.22 13.38 10.06
CA VAL A 348 25.58 13.26 10.63
C VAL A 348 26.43 12.31 9.79
N VAL A 349 25.86 11.16 9.37
CA VAL A 349 26.56 10.23 8.46
C VAL A 349 26.91 10.93 7.13
N LEU A 350 26.00 11.74 6.58
CA LEU A 350 26.27 12.56 5.39
C LEU A 350 27.47 13.48 5.60
N ILE A 351 27.51 14.23 6.70
CA ILE A 351 28.60 15.14 7.03
C ILE A 351 29.92 14.39 7.16
N LEU A 352 29.94 13.27 7.88
CA LEU A 352 31.15 12.45 8.07
C LEU A 352 31.68 11.91 6.73
N LEU A 353 30.80 11.45 5.85
CA LEU A 353 31.19 11.01 4.51
C LEU A 353 31.73 12.14 3.65
N PHE A 354 31.15 13.33 3.72
CA PHE A 354 31.69 14.51 3.06
C PHE A 354 33.09 14.87 3.59
N PHE A 355 33.27 14.93 4.91
CA PHE A 355 34.59 15.20 5.51
C PHE A 355 35.64 14.17 5.10
N LYS A 356 35.30 12.88 5.14
CA LYS A 356 36.19 11.81 4.67
C LYS A 356 36.60 12.00 3.20
N ARG A 357 35.71 12.45 2.35
CA ARG A 357 36.00 12.68 0.93
C ARG A 357 36.84 13.93 0.71
N LEU A 358 36.53 15.00 1.40
CA LEU A 358 37.32 16.26 1.33
C LEU A 358 38.74 16.09 1.90
N SER A 359 38.91 15.42 3.05
CA SER A 359 40.21 15.17 3.65
C SER A 359 41.09 14.26 2.80
N ALA A 360 40.55 13.21 2.20
CA ALA A 360 41.30 12.34 1.29
C ALA A 360 41.88 13.12 0.10
N PHE A 361 41.16 14.14 -0.37
CA PHE A 361 41.62 15.01 -1.46
C PHE A 361 42.74 15.98 -1.00
N THR A 362 42.69 16.46 0.22
CA THR A 362 43.70 17.35 0.82
C THR A 362 45.01 16.60 1.09
N TRP A 363 44.94 15.39 1.65
CA TRP A 363 46.11 14.54 1.91
C TRP A 363 46.81 14.08 0.62
N ALA A 364 46.09 13.85 -0.46
CA ALA A 364 46.69 13.52 -1.74
C ALA A 364 47.47 14.71 -2.37
N ARG A 365 47.08 15.96 -2.04
CA ARG A 365 47.83 17.17 -2.43
C ARG A 365 49.10 17.42 -1.60
N LEU A 366 49.10 17.03 -0.34
CA LEU A 366 50.26 17.21 0.57
C LEU A 366 51.34 16.15 0.35
N ARG A 367 51.05 15.05 -0.36
CA ARG A 367 52.04 14.00 -0.67
C ARG A 367 52.67 14.13 -2.08
N ARG A 368 52.34 15.16 -2.80
CA ARG A 368 53.03 15.56 -4.05
C ARG A 368 53.83 16.83 -3.83
#